data_dfaf132a60f513f6ec25779b852999b1
#
_entry.id   dfaf132a60f513f6ec25779b852999b1
#
_cell.length_a   1.000
_cell.length_b   1.000
_cell.length_c   1.000
_cell.angle_alpha   90.00
_cell.angle_beta   90.00
_cell.angle_gamma   90.00
#
_symmetry.space_group_name_H-M   'P 1'
#
loop_
_entity.id
_entity.type
_entity.pdbx_description
1 polymer ?
#
loop_
_entity_poly.entity_id
_entity_poly.type
_entity_poly.pdbx_seq_one_letter_code
_entity_poly.pdbx_strand_id
1 'polypeptide(L)'
;MSVRTLALFLAFGSLVAAPRDAQAYVREVTNSGLPVAWHYPCLTMQVYPGRPPQILTADEYVAASAQAAAVWSYPALAGTDIRLTIVKATQGSADVGYDKRNVIAFRQDTWCRQPPQIDDAGMEQPDCYPSSALAVTSVFKNGKTGEILDADIELNAVDYSWGDLVEKPGLVGVRTADFQNALTHELGHVLGLDHNCYTMTDAQPRLNDNTGSPELDCYNPPPPKAVADATMYPSVELGDTLRRDLSPDDEQGICDIYPHRHNVCPPLPSNGGCSVVATDSPDGGQTAMLWMAVGLLIAALVFMRRYLRV
;
A
#
# COMPACT_ATOMS: atom_id res chain seq x y z
N MET A 1 -1.58 -64.35 -40.22
CA MET A 1 -0.92 -63.63 -39.10
C MET A 1 -0.91 -62.17 -39.47
N SER A 2 -1.79 -61.39 -38.84
CA SER A 2 -1.93 -59.96 -39.13
C SER A 2 -1.36 -59.17 -37.94
N VAL A 3 -0.29 -58.41 -38.19
CA VAL A 3 0.37 -57.56 -37.20
C VAL A 3 -0.37 -56.22 -37.18
N ARG A 4 -1.05 -55.90 -36.08
CA ARG A 4 -1.65 -54.60 -35.86
C ARG A 4 -0.61 -53.68 -35.23
N THR A 5 -0.17 -52.69 -35.97
CA THR A 5 0.71 -51.60 -35.51
C THR A 5 -0.12 -50.61 -34.71
N LEU A 6 0.17 -50.49 -33.42
CA LEU A 6 -0.44 -49.48 -32.51
C LEU A 6 0.37 -48.21 -32.60
N ALA A 7 -0.19 -47.15 -33.21
CA ALA A 7 0.43 -45.84 -33.24
C ALA A 7 0.08 -45.09 -31.96
N LEU A 8 1.11 -44.81 -31.13
CA LEU A 8 0.99 -43.98 -29.89
C LEU A 8 1.15 -42.51 -30.26
N PHE A 9 0.05 -41.79 -30.23
CA PHE A 9 0.10 -40.31 -30.37
C PHE A 9 0.47 -39.67 -29.03
N LEU A 10 1.71 -39.23 -28.90
CA LEU A 10 2.16 -38.33 -27.80
C LEU A 10 1.66 -36.92 -28.11
N ALA A 11 0.61 -36.49 -27.47
CA ALA A 11 0.17 -35.07 -27.47
C ALA A 11 1.13 -34.28 -26.60
N PHE A 12 2.06 -33.57 -27.22
CA PHE A 12 2.82 -32.51 -26.54
C PHE A 12 1.89 -31.31 -26.31
N GLY A 13 1.33 -31.22 -25.11
CA GLY A 13 0.66 -30.03 -24.65
C GLY A 13 1.69 -28.93 -24.45
N SER A 14 1.79 -27.99 -25.38
CA SER A 14 2.54 -26.76 -25.18
C SER A 14 1.84 -25.99 -24.06
N LEU A 15 2.44 -25.97 -22.85
CA LEU A 15 2.08 -24.98 -21.84
C LEU A 15 2.42 -23.60 -22.43
N VAL A 16 1.45 -22.94 -22.99
CA VAL A 16 1.54 -21.50 -23.28
C VAL A 16 1.54 -20.84 -21.91
N ALA A 17 2.73 -20.47 -21.41
CA ALA A 17 2.82 -19.55 -20.27
C ALA A 17 2.08 -18.28 -20.69
N ALA A 18 0.98 -17.96 -19.99
CA ALA A 18 0.35 -16.66 -20.15
C ALA A 18 1.41 -15.59 -19.91
N PRO A 19 1.47 -14.54 -20.75
CA PRO A 19 2.34 -13.41 -20.46
C PRO A 19 1.99 -12.96 -19.03
N ARG A 20 2.94 -13.03 -18.11
CA ARG A 20 2.84 -12.30 -16.87
C ARG A 20 2.81 -10.84 -17.28
N ASP A 21 1.71 -10.16 -16.97
CA ASP A 21 1.66 -8.72 -17.11
C ASP A 21 2.92 -8.17 -16.45
N ALA A 22 3.62 -7.30 -17.17
CA ALA A 22 4.89 -6.75 -16.70
C ALA A 22 4.62 -5.94 -15.45
N GLN A 23 4.78 -6.56 -14.30
CA GLN A 23 4.75 -5.91 -13.00
C GLN A 23 6.09 -5.18 -12.85
N ALA A 24 6.05 -3.94 -12.45
CA ALA A 24 7.19 -3.05 -12.57
C ALA A 24 7.24 -2.06 -11.39
N TYR A 25 7.25 -2.57 -10.15
CA TYR A 25 7.46 -1.70 -9.00
C TYR A 25 8.86 -1.10 -9.02
N VAL A 26 9.01 0.09 -8.47
CA VAL A 26 10.25 0.82 -8.34
C VAL A 26 10.49 1.12 -6.86
N ARG A 27 11.73 0.95 -6.41
CA ARG A 27 12.13 1.30 -5.05
C ARG A 27 12.72 2.69 -5.00
N GLU A 28 12.42 3.42 -3.95
CA GLU A 28 13.15 4.62 -3.63
C GLU A 28 14.62 4.29 -3.35
N VAL A 29 15.53 5.18 -3.77
CA VAL A 29 16.96 5.00 -3.59
C VAL A 29 17.59 6.22 -2.93
N THR A 30 18.76 6.04 -2.33
CA THR A 30 19.64 7.13 -1.90
C THR A 30 20.29 7.82 -3.11
N ASN A 31 20.90 8.98 -2.92
CA ASN A 31 21.68 9.65 -3.96
C ASN A 31 22.84 8.79 -4.53
N SER A 32 23.26 7.77 -3.80
CA SER A 32 24.27 6.80 -4.25
C SER A 32 23.68 5.55 -4.92
N GLY A 33 22.35 5.50 -5.11
CA GLY A 33 21.65 4.37 -5.74
C GLY A 33 21.39 3.18 -4.82
N LEU A 34 21.56 3.34 -3.50
CA LEU A 34 21.22 2.27 -2.55
C LEU A 34 19.70 2.22 -2.32
N PRO A 35 19.03 1.06 -2.45
CA PRO A 35 17.62 0.92 -2.15
C PRO A 35 17.32 1.27 -0.70
N VAL A 36 16.20 1.95 -0.44
CA VAL A 36 15.81 2.33 0.91
C VAL A 36 14.80 1.35 1.50
N ALA A 37 14.90 1.13 2.81
CA ALA A 37 13.96 0.31 3.56
C ALA A 37 14.06 0.59 5.06
N TRP A 38 12.99 0.28 5.80
CA TRP A 38 13.05 0.17 7.25
C TRP A 38 13.80 -1.09 7.67
N HIS A 39 14.63 -0.98 8.70
CA HIS A 39 15.30 -2.15 9.27
C HIS A 39 14.42 -2.93 10.27
N TYR A 40 13.28 -2.37 10.69
CA TYR A 40 12.31 -2.98 11.57
C TYR A 40 10.94 -3.03 10.90
N PRO A 41 10.22 -4.16 10.99
CA PRO A 41 8.93 -4.31 10.31
C PRO A 41 7.76 -3.66 11.05
N CYS A 42 7.96 -3.14 12.26
CA CYS A 42 6.89 -2.63 13.11
C CYS A 42 6.94 -1.11 13.13
N LEU A 43 6.06 -0.47 12.37
CA LEU A 43 6.02 0.97 12.21
C LEU A 43 4.78 1.55 12.89
N THR A 44 4.92 2.74 13.45
CA THR A 44 3.80 3.50 14.00
C THR A 44 3.72 4.84 13.29
N MET A 45 2.52 5.17 12.77
CA MET A 45 2.20 6.48 12.20
C MET A 45 1.26 7.22 13.15
N GLN A 46 1.54 8.49 13.41
CA GLN A 46 0.74 9.35 14.27
C GLN A 46 -0.18 10.23 13.44
N VAL A 47 -1.48 10.05 13.59
CA VAL A 47 -2.49 10.89 12.95
C VAL A 47 -2.82 12.06 13.84
N TYR A 48 -2.68 13.28 13.30
CA TYR A 48 -3.02 14.51 13.99
C TYR A 48 -4.41 15.01 13.59
N PRO A 49 -5.44 14.73 14.42
CA PRO A 49 -6.83 15.04 14.06
C PRO A 49 -7.24 16.49 14.35
N GLY A 50 -6.32 17.37 14.70
CA GLY A 50 -6.58 18.71 15.25
C GLY A 50 -7.52 19.62 14.43
N ARG A 51 -7.52 19.47 13.11
CA ARG A 51 -8.52 20.02 12.18
C ARG A 51 -8.72 19.01 11.06
N PRO A 52 -9.62 18.04 11.17
CA PRO A 52 -9.96 17.24 9.99
C PRO A 52 -10.60 18.16 8.95
N PRO A 53 -10.40 17.90 7.65
CA PRO A 53 -11.09 18.66 6.61
C PRO A 53 -12.60 18.51 6.79
N GLN A 54 -13.36 19.50 6.34
CA GLN A 54 -14.80 19.71 6.65
C GLN A 54 -15.70 18.48 6.45
N ILE A 55 -15.29 17.49 5.68
CA ILE A 55 -16.09 16.32 5.29
C ILE A 55 -15.75 15.06 6.13
N LEU A 56 -14.55 15.00 6.74
CA LEU A 56 -14.13 13.90 7.63
C LEU A 56 -14.20 14.34 9.08
N THR A 57 -14.81 13.54 9.92
CA THR A 57 -14.65 13.67 11.38
C THR A 57 -13.28 13.17 11.81
N ALA A 58 -12.83 13.54 13.00
CA ALA A 58 -11.57 13.06 13.55
C ALA A 58 -11.49 11.53 13.65
N ASP A 59 -12.61 10.88 13.97
CA ASP A 59 -12.66 9.43 14.09
C ASP A 59 -12.69 8.73 12.72
N GLU A 60 -13.41 9.28 11.73
CA GLU A 60 -13.34 8.82 10.33
C GLU A 60 -11.93 8.94 9.75
N TYR A 61 -11.22 10.04 10.07
CA TYR A 61 -9.83 10.23 9.66
C TYR A 61 -8.91 9.15 10.21
N VAL A 62 -9.00 8.85 11.52
CA VAL A 62 -8.21 7.78 12.14
C VAL A 62 -8.59 6.41 11.60
N ALA A 63 -9.88 6.12 11.43
CA ALA A 63 -10.36 4.84 10.92
C ALA A 63 -9.91 4.59 9.47
N ALA A 64 -10.06 5.58 8.58
CA ALA A 64 -9.61 5.46 7.20
C ALA A 64 -8.08 5.36 7.08
N SER A 65 -7.32 6.04 7.97
CA SER A 65 -5.87 5.85 8.04
C SER A 65 -5.50 4.42 8.45
N ALA A 66 -6.23 3.82 9.39
CA ALA A 66 -6.00 2.43 9.79
C ALA A 66 -6.35 1.44 8.66
N GLN A 67 -7.39 1.71 7.87
CA GLN A 67 -7.73 0.90 6.69
C GLN A 67 -6.65 0.98 5.62
N ALA A 68 -6.16 2.18 5.30
CA ALA A 68 -5.06 2.37 4.36
C ALA A 68 -3.76 1.67 4.81
N ALA A 69 -3.46 1.67 6.11
CA ALA A 69 -2.31 0.96 6.66
C ALA A 69 -2.47 -0.56 6.67
N ALA A 70 -3.70 -1.06 6.81
CA ALA A 70 -3.98 -2.48 6.92
C ALA A 70 -3.66 -3.24 5.63
N VAL A 71 -3.92 -2.67 4.45
CA VAL A 71 -3.66 -3.34 3.16
C VAL A 71 -2.17 -3.59 2.91
N TRP A 72 -1.29 -2.75 3.47
CA TRP A 72 0.17 -2.91 3.42
C TRP A 72 0.72 -3.86 4.47
N SER A 73 -0.10 -4.32 5.41
CA SER A 73 0.34 -4.95 6.64
C SER A 73 -0.01 -6.44 6.71
N TYR A 74 0.84 -7.24 7.37
CA TYR A 74 0.43 -8.57 7.80
C TYR A 74 -0.73 -8.46 8.84
N PRO A 75 -1.79 -9.29 8.79
CA PRO A 75 -1.93 -10.48 7.94
C PRO A 75 -2.61 -10.25 6.58
N ALA A 76 -3.10 -9.06 6.25
CA ALA A 76 -3.76 -8.81 4.97
C ALA A 76 -2.80 -9.12 3.82
N LEU A 77 -1.55 -8.67 3.91
CA LEU A 77 -0.48 -9.01 3.00
C LEU A 77 0.40 -10.12 3.61
N ALA A 78 0.09 -11.37 3.29
CA ALA A 78 0.70 -12.54 3.94
C ALA A 78 2.17 -12.79 3.59
N GLY A 79 2.68 -12.19 2.49
CA GLY A 79 4.06 -12.33 2.03
C GLY A 79 5.09 -11.49 2.79
N THR A 80 4.68 -10.67 3.74
CA THR A 80 5.52 -9.72 4.47
C THR A 80 5.35 -9.84 5.98
N ASP A 81 6.35 -9.36 6.72
CA ASP A 81 6.25 -9.15 8.18
C ASP A 81 5.90 -7.69 8.54
N ILE A 82 5.79 -6.79 7.56
CA ILE A 82 5.55 -5.37 7.82
C ILE A 82 4.22 -5.16 8.56
N ARG A 83 4.21 -4.26 9.52
CA ARG A 83 3.01 -3.80 10.24
C ARG A 83 3.04 -2.30 10.41
N LEU A 84 2.09 -1.65 9.82
CA LEU A 84 1.80 -0.23 10.01
C LEU A 84 0.70 -0.09 11.07
N THR A 85 1.01 0.55 12.18
CA THR A 85 0.04 0.82 13.23
C THR A 85 -0.31 2.30 13.23
N ILE A 86 -1.59 2.62 13.13
CA ILE A 86 -2.08 3.99 13.23
C ILE A 86 -2.44 4.30 14.66
N VAL A 87 -1.91 5.41 15.18
CA VAL A 87 -2.27 5.93 16.50
C VAL A 87 -2.73 7.38 16.40
N LYS A 88 -3.76 7.73 17.15
CA LYS A 88 -4.23 9.11 17.28
C LYS A 88 -3.25 9.88 18.15
N ALA A 89 -2.64 10.93 17.60
CA ALA A 89 -1.78 11.81 18.38
C ALA A 89 -2.61 12.57 19.42
N THR A 90 -2.15 12.57 20.66
CA THR A 90 -2.80 13.29 21.77
C THR A 90 -2.03 14.54 22.16
N GLN A 91 -0.77 14.65 21.75
CA GLN A 91 0.17 15.74 22.07
C GLN A 91 1.20 15.88 20.96
N GLY A 92 1.89 17.01 20.93
CA GLY A 92 2.95 17.33 19.99
C GLY A 92 2.46 18.14 18.80
N SER A 93 3.38 18.45 17.89
CA SER A 93 3.11 19.14 16.63
C SER A 93 3.02 18.14 15.48
N ALA A 94 2.35 18.55 14.41
CA ALA A 94 2.31 17.84 13.15
C ALA A 94 3.43 18.31 12.19
N ASP A 95 4.59 18.61 12.75
CA ASP A 95 5.75 19.10 12.02
C ASP A 95 6.39 17.96 11.23
N VAL A 96 6.89 18.27 10.05
CA VAL A 96 7.66 17.37 9.21
C VAL A 96 9.14 17.55 9.51
N GLY A 97 9.83 16.47 9.81
CA GLY A 97 11.26 16.54 10.10
C GLY A 97 11.81 15.27 10.73
N TYR A 98 13.11 15.12 10.70
CA TYR A 98 13.76 13.96 11.32
C TYR A 98 13.70 14.04 12.85
N ASP A 99 12.60 13.60 13.43
CA ASP A 99 12.37 13.60 14.89
C ASP A 99 11.96 12.20 15.43
N LYS A 100 11.96 11.18 14.56
CA LYS A 100 11.58 9.78 14.83
C LYS A 100 10.10 9.61 15.19
N ARG A 101 9.26 10.48 14.68
CA ARG A 101 7.81 10.41 14.80
C ARG A 101 7.20 10.49 13.41
N ASN A 102 6.79 9.35 12.88
CA ASN A 102 6.13 9.33 11.58
C ASN A 102 4.73 9.97 11.71
N VAL A 103 4.47 11.00 10.96
CA VAL A 103 3.28 11.86 11.07
C VAL A 103 2.39 11.74 9.84
N ILE A 104 1.07 11.82 10.04
CA ILE A 104 0.08 12.03 8.97
C ILE A 104 -0.71 13.28 9.36
N ALA A 105 -0.63 14.33 8.54
CA ALA A 105 -1.22 15.61 8.85
C ALA A 105 -1.84 16.33 7.64
N PHE A 106 -2.97 17.01 7.85
CA PHE A 106 -3.54 17.93 6.88
C PHE A 106 -2.92 19.32 6.99
N ARG A 107 -2.54 19.90 5.84
CA ARG A 107 -2.20 21.32 5.71
C ARG A 107 -3.43 22.07 5.23
N GLN A 108 -3.89 23.04 6.02
CA GLN A 108 -5.14 23.78 5.79
C GLN A 108 -4.96 25.27 5.58
N ASP A 109 -3.88 25.83 6.10
CA ASP A 109 -3.61 27.27 6.02
C ASP A 109 -2.68 27.61 4.86
N THR A 110 -1.64 26.81 4.65
CA THR A 110 -0.68 26.92 3.55
C THR A 110 -0.27 25.54 3.06
N TRP A 111 -0.15 25.36 1.73
CA TRP A 111 0.36 24.14 1.14
C TRP A 111 1.88 24.19 1.03
N CYS A 112 2.54 24.24 2.18
CA CYS A 112 3.99 24.31 2.33
C CYS A 112 4.41 23.43 3.50
N ARG A 113 5.65 22.94 3.46
CA ARG A 113 6.25 22.16 4.56
C ARG A 113 6.17 22.93 5.88
N GLN A 114 5.86 22.22 6.95
CA GLN A 114 5.83 22.76 8.30
C GLN A 114 6.76 21.99 9.23
N PRO A 115 7.63 22.64 10.01
CA PRO A 115 7.81 24.09 10.01
C PRO A 115 8.55 24.61 8.76
N PRO A 116 8.43 25.91 8.43
CA PRO A 116 9.19 26.49 7.33
C PRO A 116 10.69 26.40 7.61
N GLN A 117 11.48 26.33 6.54
CA GLN A 117 12.95 26.39 6.66
C GLN A 117 13.37 27.82 7.12
N ILE A 118 14.38 27.86 7.97
CA ILE A 118 14.99 29.15 8.40
C ILE A 118 16.35 29.26 7.72
N ASP A 119 16.58 30.35 7.01
CA ASP A 119 17.87 30.64 6.37
C ASP A 119 18.92 31.15 7.36
N ASP A 120 20.15 31.34 6.87
CA ASP A 120 21.28 31.83 7.68
C ASP A 120 21.07 33.26 8.23
N ALA A 121 20.14 34.04 7.66
CA ALA A 121 19.74 35.35 8.13
C ALA A 121 18.60 35.30 9.15
N GLY A 122 18.10 34.12 9.49
CA GLY A 122 16.98 33.94 10.40
C GLY A 122 15.60 34.21 9.78
N MET A 123 15.51 34.24 8.45
CA MET A 123 14.26 34.48 7.73
C MET A 123 13.59 33.16 7.36
N GLU A 124 12.28 33.10 7.54
CA GLU A 124 11.49 31.97 7.08
C GLU A 124 11.52 31.86 5.56
N GLN A 125 11.87 30.67 5.08
CA GLN A 125 11.86 30.32 3.67
C GLN A 125 10.74 29.26 3.46
N PRO A 126 9.60 29.67 2.87
CA PRO A 126 8.51 28.74 2.63
C PRO A 126 8.95 27.72 1.55
N ASP A 127 8.93 26.45 1.90
CA ASP A 127 9.11 25.31 0.98
C ASP A 127 7.72 24.82 0.58
N CYS A 128 7.14 25.44 -0.47
CA CYS A 128 5.76 25.21 -0.86
C CYS A 128 5.67 24.23 -2.02
N TYR A 129 4.67 23.37 -1.94
CA TYR A 129 4.39 22.32 -2.91
C TYR A 129 3.50 22.82 -4.06
N PRO A 130 3.54 22.16 -5.23
CA PRO A 130 2.62 22.45 -6.31
C PRO A 130 1.16 22.29 -5.88
N SER A 131 0.27 23.21 -6.23
CA SER A 131 -1.16 23.14 -5.90
C SER A 131 -1.89 21.95 -6.53
N SER A 132 -1.24 21.29 -7.51
CA SER A 132 -1.73 20.05 -8.11
C SER A 132 -1.40 18.80 -7.30
N ALA A 133 -0.45 18.86 -6.37
CA ALA A 133 -0.13 17.73 -5.51
C ALA A 133 -1.21 17.54 -4.44
N LEU A 134 -1.76 16.34 -4.37
CA LEU A 134 -2.76 15.95 -3.36
C LEU A 134 -2.12 15.73 -1.99
N ALA A 135 -0.98 15.09 -1.98
CA ALA A 135 -0.21 14.79 -0.79
C ALA A 135 1.28 14.76 -1.11
N VAL A 136 2.10 14.77 -0.09
CA VAL A 136 3.56 14.64 -0.19
C VAL A 136 4.07 13.81 0.98
N THR A 137 4.87 12.80 0.67
CA THR A 137 5.60 12.00 1.67
C THR A 137 7.05 12.43 1.73
N SER A 138 7.51 12.80 2.92
CA SER A 138 8.92 13.13 3.21
C SER A 138 9.59 11.94 3.89
N VAL A 139 10.53 11.28 3.20
CA VAL A 139 11.29 10.12 3.74
C VAL A 139 12.69 10.57 4.15
N PHE A 140 13.01 10.42 5.42
CA PHE A 140 14.34 10.70 5.98
C PHE A 140 15.15 9.41 6.05
N LYS A 141 16.26 9.35 5.33
CA LYS A 141 17.03 8.13 5.13
C LYS A 141 18.52 8.32 5.36
N ASN A 142 19.17 7.27 5.79
CA ASN A 142 20.63 7.21 5.89
C ASN A 142 21.23 7.03 4.48
N GLY A 143 21.89 8.05 3.95
CA GLY A 143 22.46 8.03 2.61
C GLY A 143 23.56 6.97 2.37
N LYS A 144 24.10 6.36 3.44
CA LYS A 144 25.16 5.34 3.36
C LYS A 144 24.63 3.92 3.47
N THR A 145 23.50 3.71 4.12
CA THR A 145 22.94 2.37 4.38
C THR A 145 21.60 2.13 3.67
N GLY A 146 20.90 3.19 3.22
CA GLY A 146 19.54 3.10 2.72
C GLY A 146 18.48 2.90 3.81
N GLU A 147 18.86 2.90 5.09
CA GLU A 147 17.90 2.78 6.18
C GLU A 147 16.96 3.99 6.24
N ILE A 148 15.65 3.75 6.22
CA ILE A 148 14.64 4.78 6.50
C ILE A 148 14.64 5.01 8.01
N LEU A 149 14.72 6.25 8.41
CA LEU A 149 14.87 6.67 9.81
C LEU A 149 13.61 7.39 10.33
N ASP A 150 12.86 8.00 9.42
CA ASP A 150 11.64 8.75 9.67
C ASP A 150 10.85 8.94 8.37
N ALA A 151 9.52 9.08 8.46
CA ALA A 151 8.69 9.37 7.30
C ALA A 151 7.40 10.10 7.69
N ASP A 152 7.12 11.21 7.03
CA ASP A 152 5.97 12.06 7.29
C ASP A 152 5.13 12.27 6.05
N ILE A 153 3.81 12.30 6.22
CA ILE A 153 2.83 12.54 5.16
C ILE A 153 2.09 13.85 5.43
N GLU A 154 2.12 14.74 4.44
CA GLU A 154 1.34 15.97 4.40
C GLU A 154 0.25 15.86 3.34
N LEU A 155 -0.98 16.23 3.70
CA LEU A 155 -2.15 16.18 2.82
C LEU A 155 -2.65 17.59 2.55
N ASN A 156 -2.88 17.89 1.27
CA ASN A 156 -3.30 19.23 0.81
C ASN A 156 -4.79 19.47 1.06
N ALA A 157 -5.13 20.09 2.17
CA ALA A 157 -6.48 20.56 2.44
C ALA A 157 -6.67 22.07 2.21
N VAL A 158 -5.68 22.72 1.58
CA VAL A 158 -5.78 24.10 1.07
C VAL A 158 -6.53 24.10 -0.26
N ASP A 159 -6.11 23.21 -1.18
CA ASP A 159 -6.63 23.15 -2.55
C ASP A 159 -7.72 22.09 -2.74
N TYR A 160 -7.79 21.09 -1.85
CA TYR A 160 -8.67 19.93 -2.01
C TYR A 160 -9.59 19.71 -0.81
N SER A 161 -10.79 19.20 -1.11
CA SER A 161 -11.67 18.60 -0.12
C SER A 161 -11.37 17.11 0.00
N TRP A 162 -11.54 16.54 1.19
CA TRP A 162 -11.21 15.15 1.48
C TRP A 162 -12.40 14.41 2.07
N GLY A 163 -12.69 13.22 1.59
CA GLY A 163 -13.81 12.43 2.06
C GLY A 163 -13.57 10.93 1.88
N ASP A 164 -14.45 10.14 2.47
CA ASP A 164 -14.64 8.74 2.11
C ASP A 164 -15.68 8.67 0.99
N LEU A 165 -15.22 8.52 -0.24
CA LEU A 165 -16.07 8.57 -1.42
C LEU A 165 -16.77 7.23 -1.71
N VAL A 166 -16.34 6.13 -1.07
CA VAL A 166 -17.06 4.85 -1.11
C VAL A 166 -18.27 4.89 -0.19
N GLU A 167 -18.07 5.30 1.07
CA GLU A 167 -19.15 5.40 2.04
C GLU A 167 -20.10 6.58 1.75
N LYS A 168 -19.58 7.65 1.17
CA LYS A 168 -20.28 8.90 0.91
C LYS A 168 -20.13 9.35 -0.55
N PRO A 169 -20.60 8.59 -1.54
CA PRO A 169 -20.38 8.90 -2.97
C PRO A 169 -21.02 10.23 -3.41
N GLY A 170 -22.01 10.73 -2.67
CA GLY A 170 -22.61 12.05 -2.91
C GLY A 170 -21.71 13.25 -2.59
N LEU A 171 -20.54 13.03 -1.99
CA LEU A 171 -19.55 14.08 -1.70
C LEU A 171 -18.61 14.37 -2.87
N VAL A 172 -18.72 13.63 -3.97
CA VAL A 172 -17.92 13.92 -5.17
C VAL A 172 -18.31 15.31 -5.68
N GLY A 173 -17.41 16.26 -5.47
CA GLY A 173 -17.53 17.63 -5.85
C GLY A 173 -16.30 18.13 -6.59
N VAL A 174 -16.30 19.40 -6.92
CA VAL A 174 -15.11 20.02 -7.50
C VAL A 174 -13.96 19.89 -6.52
N ARG A 175 -12.86 19.24 -6.96
CA ARG A 175 -11.62 19.05 -6.18
C ARG A 175 -11.78 18.19 -4.91
N THR A 176 -12.69 17.21 -4.91
CA THR A 176 -12.80 16.24 -3.82
C THR A 176 -11.97 15.00 -4.13
N ALA A 177 -11.05 14.68 -3.22
CA ALA A 177 -10.20 13.49 -3.27
C ALA A 177 -10.67 12.44 -2.26
N ASP A 178 -10.49 11.16 -2.61
CA ASP A 178 -10.70 10.06 -1.67
C ASP A 178 -9.51 9.94 -0.74
N PHE A 179 -9.78 10.06 0.57
CA PHE A 179 -8.71 10.09 1.56
C PHE A 179 -7.97 8.76 1.65
N GLN A 180 -8.70 7.63 1.73
CA GLN A 180 -8.07 6.32 1.85
C GLN A 180 -7.25 5.97 0.59
N ASN A 181 -7.77 6.29 -0.59
CA ASN A 181 -7.07 6.07 -1.86
C ASN A 181 -5.73 6.80 -1.91
N ALA A 182 -5.71 8.09 -1.58
CA ALA A 182 -4.49 8.87 -1.55
C ALA A 182 -3.52 8.40 -0.44
N LEU A 183 -4.04 8.15 0.76
CA LEU A 183 -3.18 7.71 1.86
C LEU A 183 -2.58 6.33 1.62
N THR A 184 -3.28 5.42 0.94
CA THR A 184 -2.71 4.12 0.56
C THR A 184 -1.50 4.31 -0.35
N HIS A 185 -1.56 5.22 -1.33
CA HIS A 185 -0.42 5.59 -2.17
C HIS A 185 0.75 6.15 -1.33
N GLU A 186 0.50 7.14 -0.50
CA GLU A 186 1.55 7.78 0.32
C GLU A 186 2.23 6.80 1.28
N LEU A 187 1.48 5.84 1.82
CA LEU A 187 2.06 4.79 2.67
C LEU A 187 3.00 3.85 1.90
N GLY A 188 2.82 3.69 0.59
CA GLY A 188 3.80 3.01 -0.26
C GLY A 188 5.16 3.73 -0.26
N HIS A 189 5.19 5.07 -0.35
CA HIS A 189 6.40 5.86 -0.20
C HIS A 189 7.02 5.73 1.20
N VAL A 190 6.21 5.77 2.25
CA VAL A 190 6.69 5.48 3.63
C VAL A 190 7.40 4.16 3.70
N LEU A 191 6.97 3.15 2.93
CA LEU A 191 7.56 1.82 2.90
C LEU A 191 8.74 1.69 1.92
N GLY A 192 9.14 2.76 1.25
CA GLY A 192 10.30 2.78 0.35
C GLY A 192 10.00 2.39 -1.09
N LEU A 193 8.71 2.36 -1.49
CA LEU A 193 8.33 2.32 -2.89
C LEU A 193 8.39 3.73 -3.50
N ASP A 194 8.72 3.78 -4.77
CA ASP A 194 8.63 4.98 -5.58
C ASP A 194 7.54 4.82 -6.64
N HIS A 195 7.28 5.87 -7.42
CA HIS A 195 6.36 5.78 -8.53
C HIS A 195 6.78 4.69 -9.51
N ASN A 196 5.83 3.97 -10.08
CA ASN A 196 6.09 2.86 -11.01
C ASN A 196 6.30 3.30 -12.46
N CYS A 197 6.28 4.59 -12.72
CA CYS A 197 6.63 5.23 -14.00
C CYS A 197 7.20 6.63 -13.73
N TYR A 198 8.07 7.13 -14.62
CA TYR A 198 8.67 8.44 -14.44
C TYR A 198 7.82 9.56 -15.04
N THR A 199 7.92 10.73 -14.45
CA THR A 199 7.31 11.97 -14.93
C THR A 199 8.37 12.93 -15.45
N MET A 200 7.99 14.02 -16.12
CA MET A 200 8.94 15.04 -16.59
C MET A 200 9.69 15.77 -15.45
N THR A 201 9.25 15.62 -14.21
CA THR A 201 9.93 16.17 -13.04
C THR A 201 11.05 15.28 -12.52
N ASP A 202 11.06 14.00 -12.94
CA ASP A 202 12.11 13.07 -12.56
C ASP A 202 13.36 13.29 -13.41
N ALA A 203 14.53 13.23 -12.78
CA ALA A 203 15.78 13.56 -13.45
C ALA A 203 16.12 12.57 -14.59
N GLN A 204 15.80 11.31 -14.43
CA GLN A 204 15.95 10.23 -15.43
C GLN A 204 15.08 9.03 -15.05
N PRO A 205 14.65 8.19 -16.04
CA PRO A 205 14.02 6.91 -15.76
C PRO A 205 14.94 6.02 -14.93
N ARG A 206 14.39 5.37 -13.92
CA ARG A 206 15.09 4.36 -13.12
C ARG A 206 14.88 2.96 -13.71
N LEU A 207 15.43 1.96 -13.08
CA LEU A 207 15.16 0.57 -13.41
C LEU A 207 14.08 0.03 -12.49
N ASN A 208 13.15 -0.74 -13.05
CA ASN A 208 12.21 -1.50 -12.25
C ASN A 208 12.93 -2.61 -11.49
N ASP A 209 12.67 -2.75 -10.21
CA ASP A 209 13.40 -3.66 -9.34
C ASP A 209 13.12 -5.14 -9.66
N ASN A 210 11.93 -5.46 -10.15
CA ASN A 210 11.55 -6.83 -10.49
C ASN A 210 11.86 -7.24 -11.93
N THR A 211 11.99 -6.30 -12.86
CA THR A 211 12.25 -6.59 -14.28
C THR A 211 13.63 -6.17 -14.74
N GLY A 212 14.28 -5.22 -14.05
CA GLY A 212 15.51 -4.58 -14.47
C GLY A 212 15.38 -3.76 -15.76
N SER A 213 14.17 -3.49 -16.21
CA SER A 213 13.87 -2.66 -17.36
C SER A 213 13.77 -1.19 -16.95
N PRO A 214 14.08 -0.22 -17.84
CA PRO A 214 13.82 1.18 -17.57
C PRO A 214 12.33 1.43 -17.26
N GLU A 215 12.07 2.34 -16.33
CA GLU A 215 10.72 2.84 -16.07
C GLU A 215 10.05 3.33 -17.36
N LEU A 216 8.74 3.13 -17.43
CA LEU A 216 7.93 3.69 -18.52
C LEU A 216 7.68 5.18 -18.24
N ASP A 217 7.50 5.95 -19.32
CA ASP A 217 6.96 7.31 -19.20
C ASP A 217 5.48 7.23 -18.79
N CYS A 218 5.06 8.00 -17.79
CA CYS A 218 3.68 7.98 -17.32
C CYS A 218 2.69 8.56 -18.34
N TYR A 219 3.16 9.31 -19.32
CA TYR A 219 2.30 10.08 -20.22
C TYR A 219 2.56 9.85 -21.71
N ASN A 220 3.77 9.46 -22.12
CA ASN A 220 4.12 9.40 -23.53
C ASN A 220 5.12 8.28 -23.93
N PRO A 221 4.68 7.16 -24.51
CA PRO A 221 3.28 6.80 -24.72
C PRO A 221 2.60 6.44 -23.38
N PRO A 222 1.27 6.52 -23.27
CA PRO A 222 0.58 6.11 -22.06
C PRO A 222 0.94 4.66 -21.70
N PRO A 223 1.22 4.38 -20.42
CA PRO A 223 1.62 3.04 -20.01
C PRO A 223 0.46 2.05 -20.13
N PRO A 224 0.74 0.73 -20.11
CA PRO A 224 -0.29 -0.28 -20.01
C PRO A 224 -1.22 -0.04 -18.82
N LYS A 225 -2.50 -0.44 -18.92
CA LYS A 225 -3.49 -0.23 -17.87
C LYS A 225 -3.04 -0.79 -16.51
N ALA A 226 -2.35 -1.93 -16.48
CA ALA A 226 -1.85 -2.52 -15.25
C ALA A 226 -0.87 -1.59 -14.51
N VAL A 227 -0.05 -0.82 -15.23
CA VAL A 227 0.84 0.19 -14.64
C VAL A 227 0.06 1.42 -14.18
N ALA A 228 -0.89 1.89 -15.00
CA ALA A 228 -1.69 3.07 -14.67
C ALA A 228 -2.68 2.85 -13.52
N ASP A 229 -3.14 1.62 -13.32
CA ASP A 229 -4.04 1.24 -12.22
C ASP A 229 -3.29 0.91 -10.91
N ALA A 230 -1.97 0.74 -10.95
CA ALA A 230 -1.19 0.40 -9.76
C ALA A 230 -1.28 1.49 -8.69
N THR A 231 -1.16 1.08 -7.43
CA THR A 231 -1.25 1.98 -6.28
C THR A 231 -0.18 3.06 -6.33
N MET A 232 1.04 2.70 -6.78
CA MET A 232 2.16 3.64 -6.89
C MET A 232 2.22 4.43 -8.21
N TYR A 233 1.14 4.47 -9.01
CA TYR A 233 1.07 5.37 -10.16
C TYR A 233 0.93 6.83 -9.70
N PRO A 234 1.73 7.79 -10.21
CA PRO A 234 1.86 9.15 -9.64
C PRO A 234 0.65 10.05 -9.84
N SER A 235 -0.30 9.67 -10.67
CA SER A 235 -1.48 10.46 -10.96
C SER A 235 -2.75 9.76 -10.53
N VAL A 236 -3.67 10.50 -9.92
CA VAL A 236 -5.01 10.03 -9.56
C VAL A 236 -6.04 11.04 -10.06
N GLU A 237 -7.15 10.55 -10.62
CA GLU A 237 -8.29 11.40 -10.93
C GLU A 237 -9.08 11.71 -9.66
N LEU A 238 -9.60 12.94 -9.58
CA LEU A 238 -10.45 13.31 -8.45
C LEU A 238 -11.72 12.46 -8.47
N GLY A 239 -12.07 11.91 -7.31
CA GLY A 239 -13.18 10.96 -7.19
C GLY A 239 -12.79 9.49 -7.39
N ASP A 240 -11.54 9.19 -7.77
CA ASP A 240 -11.04 7.83 -7.88
C ASP A 240 -10.89 7.16 -6.51
N THR A 241 -11.29 5.88 -6.43
CA THR A 241 -11.23 5.04 -5.23
C THR A 241 -10.54 3.69 -5.49
N LEU A 242 -9.97 3.49 -6.68
CA LEU A 242 -9.42 2.19 -7.12
C LEU A 242 -8.21 1.76 -6.30
N ARG A 243 -7.42 2.71 -5.81
CA ARG A 243 -6.16 2.46 -5.10
C ARG A 243 -6.31 2.36 -3.59
N ARG A 244 -7.51 2.04 -3.11
CA ARG A 244 -7.72 1.67 -1.71
C ARG A 244 -7.15 0.28 -1.39
N ASP A 245 -7.06 -0.58 -2.42
CA ASP A 245 -6.42 -1.89 -2.37
C ASP A 245 -5.13 -1.86 -3.17
N LEU A 246 -4.20 -2.78 -2.87
CA LEU A 246 -2.93 -2.87 -3.57
C LEU A 246 -3.07 -3.55 -4.93
N SER A 247 -2.29 -3.12 -5.90
CA SER A 247 -2.08 -3.92 -7.10
C SER A 247 -1.12 -5.08 -6.83
N PRO A 248 -1.15 -6.15 -7.65
CA PRO A 248 -0.19 -7.25 -7.52
C PRO A 248 1.28 -6.81 -7.61
N ASP A 249 1.55 -5.71 -8.30
CA ASP A 249 2.88 -5.12 -8.43
C ASP A 249 3.37 -4.53 -7.11
N ASP A 250 2.51 -3.76 -6.46
CA ASP A 250 2.81 -3.14 -5.16
C ASP A 250 2.96 -4.20 -4.06
N GLU A 251 2.09 -5.25 -4.07
CA GLU A 251 2.21 -6.40 -3.16
C GLU A 251 3.56 -7.10 -3.33
N GLN A 252 3.98 -7.36 -4.58
CA GLN A 252 5.27 -7.97 -4.87
C GLN A 252 6.41 -7.11 -4.35
N GLY A 253 6.35 -5.78 -4.58
CA GLY A 253 7.36 -4.83 -4.13
C GLY A 253 7.57 -4.89 -2.60
N ILE A 254 6.47 -4.87 -1.84
CA ILE A 254 6.56 -4.96 -0.37
C ILE A 254 7.05 -6.33 0.10
N CYS A 255 6.63 -7.42 -0.52
CA CYS A 255 7.11 -8.76 -0.17
C CYS A 255 8.61 -8.92 -0.46
N ASP A 256 9.13 -8.29 -1.52
CA ASP A 256 10.55 -8.32 -1.86
C ASP A 256 11.39 -7.43 -0.92
N ILE A 257 10.85 -6.27 -0.51
CA ILE A 257 11.53 -5.37 0.43
C ILE A 257 11.51 -5.93 1.85
N TYR A 258 10.37 -6.45 2.29
CA TYR A 258 10.11 -6.93 3.66
C TYR A 258 9.60 -8.37 3.66
N PRO A 259 10.38 -9.35 3.20
CA PRO A 259 9.92 -10.72 3.09
C PRO A 259 9.52 -11.30 4.45
N HIS A 260 8.51 -12.18 4.44
CA HIS A 260 8.03 -12.84 5.64
C HIS A 260 9.12 -13.74 6.24
N ARG A 261 9.65 -13.34 7.39
CA ARG A 261 10.71 -14.05 8.14
C ARG A 261 10.26 -14.46 9.54
N HIS A 262 8.95 -14.45 9.80
CA HIS A 262 8.34 -14.73 11.11
C HIS A 262 8.77 -13.76 12.23
N ASN A 263 9.12 -12.53 11.87
CA ASN A 263 9.35 -11.46 12.84
C ASN A 263 8.01 -10.99 13.41
N VAL A 264 7.80 -11.16 14.69
CA VAL A 264 6.55 -10.77 15.37
C VAL A 264 6.72 -9.38 15.96
N CYS A 265 5.85 -8.45 15.58
CA CYS A 265 5.78 -7.16 16.22
C CYS A 265 5.29 -7.33 17.67
N PRO A 266 5.93 -6.71 18.67
CA PRO A 266 5.43 -6.73 20.03
C PRO A 266 4.03 -6.11 20.08
N PRO A 267 3.14 -6.59 20.96
CA PRO A 267 1.86 -5.93 21.18
C PRO A 267 2.12 -4.49 21.62
N LEU A 268 1.29 -3.55 21.13
CA LEU A 268 1.35 -2.17 21.59
C LEU A 268 1.20 -2.13 23.11
N PRO A 269 1.99 -1.31 23.82
CA PRO A 269 1.81 -1.16 25.26
C PRO A 269 0.37 -0.69 25.53
N SER A 270 -0.36 -1.43 26.33
CA SER A 270 -1.74 -1.14 26.71
C SER A 270 -1.78 0.05 27.69
N ASN A 271 -1.48 1.24 27.20
CA ASN A 271 -1.76 2.45 27.96
C ASN A 271 -3.24 2.78 27.79
N GLY A 272 -3.97 2.50 28.86
CA GLY A 272 -5.39 2.57 29.06
C GLY A 272 -6.20 3.51 28.13
N GLY A 273 -7.15 2.91 27.43
CA GLY A 273 -8.30 3.59 26.85
C GLY A 273 -8.19 3.91 25.38
N CYS A 274 -8.44 2.94 24.57
CA CYS A 274 -9.25 2.87 23.35
C CYS A 274 -8.96 1.53 22.68
N SER A 275 -9.82 0.56 22.92
CA SER A 275 -9.80 -0.71 22.19
C SER A 275 -10.12 -0.42 20.73
N VAL A 276 -9.13 -0.50 19.88
CA VAL A 276 -9.39 -0.81 18.48
C VAL A 276 -9.94 -2.24 18.51
N VAL A 277 -11.20 -2.40 18.19
CA VAL A 277 -11.80 -3.72 18.00
C VAL A 277 -11.10 -4.32 16.80
N ALA A 278 -10.10 -5.17 17.07
CA ALA A 278 -9.71 -6.16 16.08
C ALA A 278 -10.97 -7.01 15.89
N THR A 279 -11.57 -6.93 14.70
CA THR A 279 -12.58 -7.90 14.32
C THR A 279 -11.84 -9.21 14.15
N ASP A 280 -11.78 -10.02 15.21
CA ASP A 280 -11.46 -11.42 15.12
C ASP A 280 -12.45 -12.04 14.14
N SER A 281 -11.98 -12.33 12.95
CA SER A 281 -12.70 -13.24 12.06
C SER A 281 -12.78 -14.58 12.78
N PRO A 282 -13.98 -15.15 13.00
CA PRO A 282 -14.10 -16.43 13.68
C PRO A 282 -13.37 -17.48 12.86
N ASP A 283 -12.49 -18.21 13.52
CA ASP A 283 -11.75 -19.36 13.01
C ASP A 283 -12.52 -20.18 11.98
N GLY A 284 -12.17 -20.06 10.69
CA GLY A 284 -12.67 -20.91 9.60
C GLY A 284 -12.15 -22.36 9.64
N GLY A 285 -11.40 -22.74 10.69
CA GLY A 285 -10.75 -24.05 10.78
C GLY A 285 -11.66 -25.23 11.11
N GLN A 286 -12.79 -25.03 11.76
CA GLN A 286 -13.64 -26.14 12.18
C GLN A 286 -14.72 -26.54 11.17
N THR A 287 -15.14 -25.65 10.29
CA THR A 287 -16.15 -25.95 9.28
C THR A 287 -15.60 -26.74 8.09
N ALA A 288 -14.32 -26.57 7.73
CA ALA A 288 -13.70 -27.32 6.64
C ALA A 288 -13.53 -28.82 6.96
N MET A 289 -13.25 -29.18 8.22
CA MET A 289 -13.19 -30.59 8.63
C MET A 289 -14.56 -31.28 8.63
N LEU A 290 -15.65 -30.56 8.95
CA LEU A 290 -16.99 -31.13 8.91
C LEU A 290 -17.44 -31.43 7.47
N TRP A 291 -17.13 -30.61 6.51
CA TRP A 291 -17.49 -30.82 5.11
C TRP A 291 -16.71 -31.96 4.47
N MET A 292 -15.45 -32.17 4.82
CA MET A 292 -14.67 -33.32 4.35
C MET A 292 -15.20 -34.64 4.93
N ALA A 293 -15.60 -34.67 6.20
CA ALA A 293 -16.18 -35.85 6.82
C ALA A 293 -17.55 -36.23 6.20
N VAL A 294 -18.39 -35.25 5.91
CA VAL A 294 -19.69 -35.46 5.23
C VAL A 294 -19.50 -35.93 3.79
N GLY A 295 -18.53 -35.38 3.06
CA GLY A 295 -18.20 -35.81 1.69
C GLY A 295 -17.73 -37.25 1.60
N LEU A 296 -16.89 -37.70 2.55
CA LEU A 296 -16.42 -39.10 2.62
C LEU A 296 -17.56 -40.10 2.99
N LEU A 297 -18.48 -39.69 3.87
CA LEU A 297 -19.65 -40.50 4.23
C LEU A 297 -20.61 -40.71 3.05
N ILE A 298 -20.85 -39.66 2.26
CA ILE A 298 -21.70 -39.73 1.06
C ILE A 298 -21.03 -40.59 0.00
N ALA A 299 -19.72 -40.48 -0.21
CA ALA A 299 -19.00 -41.35 -1.16
C ALA A 299 -19.03 -42.84 -0.77
N ALA A 300 -18.89 -43.15 0.53
CA ALA A 300 -18.99 -44.52 1.05
C ALA A 300 -20.39 -45.09 0.89
N LEU A 301 -21.45 -44.32 1.10
CA LEU A 301 -22.84 -44.76 0.92
C LEU A 301 -23.19 -44.98 -0.57
N VAL A 302 -22.65 -44.17 -1.47
CA VAL A 302 -22.84 -44.38 -2.91
C VAL A 302 -22.07 -45.61 -3.40
N PHE A 303 -20.89 -45.89 -2.85
CA PHE A 303 -20.10 -47.07 -3.20
C PHE A 303 -20.76 -48.37 -2.69
N MET A 304 -21.27 -48.39 -1.46
CA MET A 304 -22.00 -49.55 -0.92
C MET A 304 -23.31 -49.85 -1.67
N ARG A 305 -24.05 -48.83 -2.13
CA ARG A 305 -25.26 -49.03 -2.95
C ARG A 305 -24.98 -49.60 -4.34
N ARG A 306 -23.78 -49.42 -4.88
CA ARG A 306 -23.38 -50.06 -6.16
C ARG A 306 -22.92 -51.51 -6.01
N TYR A 307 -22.42 -51.92 -4.83
CA TYR A 307 -21.92 -53.25 -4.59
C TYR A 307 -23.00 -54.23 -4.07
N LEU A 308 -24.14 -53.74 -3.59
CA LEU A 308 -25.24 -54.57 -3.09
C LEU A 308 -26.39 -54.75 -4.11
N ARG A 309 -26.16 -54.46 -5.39
CA ARG A 309 -27.04 -54.81 -6.51
C ARG A 309 -26.28 -55.72 -7.46
N VAL A 310 -26.12 -56.95 -7.03
CA VAL A 310 -25.89 -58.15 -7.85
C VAL A 310 -26.85 -59.22 -7.36
#